data_4515f416fa495bcee81cdcbe52b240f5
#
_entry.id   4515f416fa495bcee81cdcbe52b240f5
#
_cell.length_a   1.000
_cell.length_b   1.000
_cell.length_c   1.000
_cell.angle_alpha   90.00
_cell.angle_beta   90.00
_cell.angle_gamma   90.00
#
_symmetry.space_group_name_H-M   'P 1'
#
loop_
_entity.id
_entity.type
_entity.pdbx_description
1 polymer ?
#
loop_
_entity_poly.entity_id
_entity_poly.type
_entity_poly.pdbx_seq_one_letter_code
_entity_poly.pdbx_strand_id
1 'polypeptide(L)'
;MNIKKITALLCAVVMVLSLAACGSNGDKAENKHYTVGICQLVQHDALDAATKGFRDAITDALGADNVTFDEQNAAGDSATCATICNGFVSSGVDLILANATGALQAS
;
A
#
# COMPACT_ATOMS: atom_id res chain seq x y z
N MET A 1 50.63 9.03 -24.57
CA MET A 1 49.44 9.16 -23.72
C MET A 1 49.65 8.29 -22.49
N ASN A 2 49.64 8.88 -21.31
CA ASN A 2 50.03 8.14 -20.11
C ASN A 2 48.88 7.18 -19.68
N ILE A 3 49.19 5.93 -19.54
CA ILE A 3 48.29 4.84 -19.08
C ILE A 3 47.45 5.25 -17.84
N LYS A 4 48.07 6.00 -16.91
CA LYS A 4 47.43 6.56 -15.74
C LYS A 4 46.27 7.50 -16.05
N LYS A 5 46.34 8.27 -17.13
CA LYS A 5 45.26 9.17 -17.57
C LYS A 5 44.10 8.41 -18.23
N ILE A 6 44.43 7.36 -18.97
CA ILE A 6 43.45 6.48 -19.61
C ILE A 6 42.68 5.69 -18.55
N THR A 7 43.34 5.20 -17.51
CA THR A 7 42.73 4.47 -16.40
C THR A 7 41.79 5.36 -15.58
N ALA A 8 42.19 6.62 -15.35
CA ALA A 8 41.34 7.60 -14.66
C ALA A 8 40.09 7.97 -15.47
N LEU A 9 40.23 8.12 -16.79
CA LEU A 9 39.13 8.40 -17.69
C LEU A 9 38.15 7.21 -17.77
N LEU A 10 38.68 6.00 -17.82
CA LEU A 10 37.88 4.77 -17.84
C LEU A 10 37.08 4.58 -16.55
N CYS A 11 37.69 4.86 -15.38
CA CYS A 11 37.02 4.81 -14.09
C CYS A 11 35.91 5.88 -13.98
N ALA A 12 36.12 7.07 -14.50
CA ALA A 12 35.12 8.13 -14.53
C ALA A 12 33.91 7.76 -15.38
N VAL A 13 34.13 7.13 -16.54
CA VAL A 13 33.04 6.66 -17.43
C VAL A 13 32.25 5.53 -16.80
N VAL A 14 32.90 4.60 -16.08
CA VAL A 14 32.22 3.51 -15.37
C VAL A 14 31.37 4.04 -14.21
N MET A 15 31.82 5.06 -13.50
CA MET A 15 31.05 5.69 -12.41
C MET A 15 29.82 6.44 -12.92
N VAL A 16 29.92 7.08 -14.08
CA VAL A 16 28.76 7.78 -14.68
C VAL A 16 27.71 6.81 -15.21
N LEU A 17 28.11 5.65 -15.72
CA LEU A 17 27.18 4.62 -16.15
C LEU A 17 26.46 3.93 -14.97
N SER A 18 27.09 3.87 -13.78
CA SER A 18 26.45 3.26 -12.61
C SER A 18 25.39 4.15 -11.96
N LEU A 19 25.46 5.49 -12.14
CA LEU A 19 24.40 6.39 -11.68
C LEU A 19 23.16 6.36 -12.58
N ALA A 20 23.31 6.01 -13.86
CA ALA A 20 22.18 5.89 -14.77
C ALA A 20 21.33 4.62 -14.53
N ALA A 21 21.88 3.61 -13.84
CA ALA A 21 21.15 2.38 -13.52
C ALA A 21 20.19 2.51 -12.33
N CYS A 22 20.31 3.55 -11.50
CA CYS A 22 19.40 3.81 -10.40
C CYS A 22 18.21 4.71 -10.75
N GLY A 23 18.12 5.22 -11.96
CA GLY A 23 17.08 6.18 -12.38
C GLY A 23 16.12 5.66 -13.44
N SER A 24 16.22 4.42 -13.89
CA SER A 24 15.42 3.90 -15.01
C SER A 24 14.53 2.70 -14.69
N ASN A 25 14.21 2.48 -13.43
CA ASN A 25 12.96 1.85 -13.10
C ASN A 25 11.91 2.95 -12.96
N GLY A 26 11.65 3.67 -14.02
CA GLY A 26 10.34 4.16 -14.29
C GLY A 26 9.49 2.90 -14.45
N ASP A 27 8.92 2.46 -13.33
CA ASP A 27 7.89 1.48 -13.34
C ASP A 27 6.87 1.94 -14.37
N LYS A 28 6.80 1.21 -15.48
CA LYS A 28 5.49 0.99 -16.04
C LYS A 28 4.76 0.38 -14.85
N ALA A 29 3.95 1.20 -14.16
CA ALA A 29 2.94 0.71 -13.29
C ALA A 29 2.16 -0.28 -14.15
N GLU A 30 2.46 -1.56 -14.01
CA GLU A 30 1.52 -2.58 -14.38
C GLU A 30 0.24 -2.11 -13.73
N ASN A 31 -0.88 -2.15 -14.44
CA ASN A 31 -2.19 -1.81 -13.91
C ASN A 31 -2.52 -2.82 -12.81
N LYS A 32 -1.79 -2.72 -11.69
CA LYS A 32 -2.00 -3.57 -10.53
C LYS A 32 -3.21 -3.01 -9.81
N HIS A 33 -4.25 -3.82 -9.78
CA HIS A 33 -5.45 -3.52 -9.03
C HIS A 33 -5.29 -4.04 -7.61
N TYR A 34 -5.56 -3.18 -6.63
CA TYR A 34 -5.45 -3.52 -5.21
C TYR A 34 -6.85 -3.66 -4.60
N THR A 35 -6.99 -4.61 -3.70
CA THR A 35 -8.19 -4.76 -2.88
C THR A 35 -7.85 -4.48 -1.42
N VAL A 36 -8.58 -3.56 -0.82
CA VAL A 36 -8.38 -3.14 0.57
C VAL A 36 -9.61 -3.48 1.38
N GLY A 37 -9.44 -4.34 2.38
CA GLY A 37 -10.47 -4.65 3.35
C GLY A 37 -10.51 -3.59 4.46
N ILE A 38 -11.69 -3.16 4.86
CA ILE A 38 -11.90 -2.24 5.98
C ILE A 38 -12.84 -2.91 6.98
N CYS A 39 -12.32 -3.21 8.18
CA CYS A 39 -13.11 -3.69 9.29
C CYS A 39 -13.31 -2.55 10.29
N GLN A 40 -14.50 -1.97 10.31
CA GLN A 40 -14.88 -0.96 11.29
C GLN A 40 -15.70 -1.60 12.41
N LEU A 41 -15.32 -1.34 13.66
CA LEU A 41 -15.98 -1.96 14.80
C LEU A 41 -17.46 -1.59 14.91
N VAL A 42 -17.75 -0.32 14.74
CA VAL A 42 -19.11 0.22 14.93
C VAL A 42 -19.27 1.50 14.12
N GLN A 43 -20.50 1.85 13.78
CA GLN A 43 -20.78 3.15 13.16
C GLN A 43 -20.66 4.24 14.21
N HIS A 44 -19.75 5.18 13.98
CA HIS A 44 -19.51 6.34 14.83
C HIS A 44 -18.82 7.42 14.02
N ASP A 45 -19.21 8.68 14.21
CA ASP A 45 -18.74 9.80 13.40
C ASP A 45 -17.19 9.88 13.31
N ALA A 46 -16.50 9.62 14.41
CA ALA A 46 -15.03 9.64 14.43
C ALA A 46 -14.42 8.46 13.63
N LEU A 47 -15.01 7.27 13.70
CA LEU A 47 -14.57 6.11 12.95
C LEU A 47 -14.90 6.26 11.46
N ASP A 48 -16.08 6.78 11.15
CA ASP A 48 -16.51 7.07 9.78
C ASP A 48 -15.58 8.10 9.12
N ALA A 49 -15.19 9.14 9.86
CA ALA A 49 -14.23 10.14 9.39
C ALA A 49 -12.83 9.54 9.16
N ALA A 50 -12.38 8.65 10.04
CA ALA A 50 -11.08 7.96 9.89
C ALA A 50 -11.09 7.02 8.66
N THR A 51 -12.14 6.23 8.50
CA THR A 51 -12.34 5.35 7.33
C THR A 51 -12.36 6.17 6.03
N LYS A 52 -13.11 7.28 6.01
CA LYS A 52 -13.16 8.16 4.85
C LYS A 52 -11.79 8.74 4.50
N GLY A 53 -11.07 9.29 5.49
CA GLY A 53 -9.73 9.85 5.27
C GLY A 53 -8.74 8.81 4.75
N PHE A 54 -8.79 7.59 5.27
CA PHE A 54 -7.99 6.49 4.76
C PHE A 54 -8.30 6.14 3.31
N ARG A 55 -9.59 6.02 2.95
CA ARG A 55 -10.01 5.74 1.57
C ARG A 55 -9.57 6.85 0.61
N ASP A 56 -9.77 8.10 1.00
CA ASP A 56 -9.37 9.24 0.18
C ASP A 56 -7.86 9.22 -0.07
N ALA A 57 -7.04 8.99 0.95
CA ALA A 57 -5.58 8.93 0.83
C ALA A 57 -5.10 7.78 -0.07
N ILE A 58 -5.68 6.60 0.06
CA ILE A 58 -5.35 5.44 -0.79
C ILE A 58 -5.79 5.69 -2.24
N THR A 59 -6.97 6.27 -2.44
CA THR A 59 -7.47 6.63 -3.77
C THR A 59 -6.58 7.66 -4.44
N ASP A 60 -6.13 8.67 -3.71
CA ASP A 60 -5.20 9.69 -4.23
C ASP A 60 -3.83 9.10 -4.57
N ALA A 61 -3.35 8.14 -3.79
CA ALA A 61 -2.04 7.52 -4.01
C ALA A 61 -2.02 6.53 -5.17
N LEU A 62 -3.08 5.73 -5.34
CA LEU A 62 -3.14 4.62 -6.29
C LEU A 62 -3.96 4.92 -7.54
N GLY A 63 -4.86 5.89 -7.47
CA GLY A 63 -5.90 6.15 -8.46
C GLY A 63 -7.16 5.32 -8.21
N ALA A 64 -8.33 5.91 -8.44
CA ALA A 64 -9.63 5.29 -8.19
C ALA A 64 -9.86 3.99 -8.98
N ASP A 65 -9.32 3.90 -10.19
CA ASP A 65 -9.44 2.72 -11.06
C ASP A 65 -8.55 1.55 -10.63
N ASN A 66 -7.60 1.78 -9.72
CA ASN A 66 -6.61 0.80 -9.30
C ASN A 66 -6.86 0.23 -7.90
N VAL A 67 -7.93 0.63 -7.24
CA VAL A 67 -8.25 0.17 -5.89
C VAL A 67 -9.75 -0.12 -5.73
N THR A 68 -10.05 -1.23 -5.05
CA THR A 68 -11.40 -1.58 -4.58
C THR A 68 -11.38 -1.66 -3.06
N PHE A 69 -12.39 -1.09 -2.41
CA PHE A 69 -12.57 -1.19 -0.97
C PHE A 69 -13.73 -2.15 -0.64
N ASP A 70 -13.43 -3.16 0.18
CA ASP A 70 -14.43 -4.00 0.85
C ASP A 70 -14.58 -3.50 2.29
N GLU A 71 -15.63 -2.74 2.55
CA GLU A 71 -15.88 -2.09 3.84
C GLU A 71 -16.99 -2.81 4.59
N GLN A 72 -16.66 -3.32 5.78
CA GLN A 72 -17.60 -4.04 6.62
C GLN A 72 -17.61 -3.49 8.05
N ASN A 73 -18.79 -3.50 8.65
CA ASN A 73 -19.04 -3.01 10.00
C ASN A 73 -19.45 -4.16 10.91
N ALA A 74 -18.76 -4.27 12.04
CA ALA A 74 -18.99 -5.36 13.01
C ALA A 74 -20.13 -5.11 14.01
N ALA A 75 -20.81 -3.96 13.90
CA ALA A 75 -21.92 -3.58 14.77
C ALA A 75 -21.61 -3.64 16.29
N GLY A 76 -20.35 -3.34 16.65
CA GLY A 76 -19.87 -3.35 18.03
C GLY A 76 -19.42 -4.72 18.56
N ASP A 77 -19.47 -5.78 17.75
CA ASP A 77 -19.12 -7.12 18.16
C ASP A 77 -17.70 -7.53 17.71
N SER A 78 -16.81 -7.77 18.67
CA SER A 78 -15.44 -8.18 18.41
C SER A 78 -15.33 -9.57 17.74
N ALA A 79 -16.26 -10.48 18.00
CA ALA A 79 -16.28 -11.79 17.34
C ALA A 79 -16.63 -11.64 15.85
N THR A 80 -17.50 -10.70 15.53
CA THR A 80 -17.81 -10.34 14.15
C THR A 80 -16.61 -9.69 13.46
N CYS A 81 -15.81 -8.87 14.15
CA CYS A 81 -14.55 -8.37 13.62
C CYS A 81 -13.62 -9.51 13.19
N ALA A 82 -13.45 -10.54 14.03
CA ALA A 82 -12.63 -11.70 13.69
C ALA A 82 -13.13 -12.42 12.43
N THR A 83 -14.45 -12.58 12.31
CA THR A 83 -15.07 -13.19 11.14
C THR A 83 -14.81 -12.36 9.87
N ILE A 84 -14.95 -11.04 9.94
CA ILE A 84 -14.69 -10.12 8.83
C ILE A 84 -13.23 -10.19 8.43
N CYS A 85 -12.29 -10.07 9.37
CA CYS A 85 -10.86 -10.10 9.08
C CYS A 85 -10.41 -11.45 8.50
N ASN A 86 -10.91 -12.56 9.02
CA ASN A 86 -10.65 -13.89 8.44
C ASN A 86 -11.20 -13.99 7.00
N GLY A 87 -12.34 -13.38 6.73
CA GLY A 87 -12.91 -13.28 5.38
C GLY A 87 -11.97 -12.51 4.43
N PHE A 88 -11.42 -11.39 4.86
CA PHE A 88 -10.46 -10.62 4.08
C PHE A 88 -9.18 -11.39 3.79
N VAL A 89 -8.63 -12.08 4.78
CA VAL A 89 -7.45 -12.95 4.61
C VAL A 89 -7.74 -14.07 3.61
N SER A 90 -8.88 -14.71 3.75
CA SER A 90 -9.29 -15.79 2.83
C SER A 90 -9.53 -15.32 1.40
N SER A 91 -10.00 -14.09 1.24
CA SER A 91 -10.21 -13.46 -0.07
C SER A 91 -8.92 -12.93 -0.70
N GLY A 92 -7.82 -12.89 0.05
CA GLY A 92 -6.51 -12.44 -0.42
C GLY A 92 -6.46 -10.93 -0.68
N VAL A 93 -7.09 -10.11 0.19
CA VAL A 93 -6.96 -8.66 0.08
C VAL A 93 -5.51 -8.22 0.30
N ASP A 94 -5.11 -7.12 -0.32
CA ASP A 94 -3.72 -6.63 -0.26
C ASP A 94 -3.42 -5.90 1.04
N LEU A 95 -4.42 -5.29 1.66
CA LEU A 95 -4.30 -4.51 2.90
C LEU A 95 -5.59 -4.58 3.69
N ILE A 96 -5.48 -4.58 5.02
CA ILE A 96 -6.62 -4.49 5.94
C ILE A 96 -6.47 -3.24 6.81
N LEU A 97 -7.49 -2.38 6.80
CA LEU A 97 -7.65 -1.34 7.81
C LEU A 97 -8.52 -1.90 8.95
N ALA A 98 -7.93 -2.04 10.14
CA ALA A 98 -8.65 -2.35 11.36
C ALA A 98 -8.97 -1.06 12.11
N ASN A 99 -10.22 -0.60 12.04
CA ASN A 99 -10.64 0.68 12.62
C ASN A 99 -11.33 0.47 13.96
N ALA A 100 -10.68 0.88 15.03
CA ALA A 100 -10.90 0.70 16.46
C ALA A 100 -10.22 -0.54 17.07
N THR A 101 -10.03 -0.50 18.39
CA THR A 101 -9.24 -1.50 19.14
C THR A 101 -9.77 -2.92 18.96
N GLY A 102 -11.08 -3.13 19.00
CA GLY A 102 -11.68 -4.45 18.81
C GLY A 102 -11.44 -5.04 17.43
N ALA A 103 -11.42 -4.19 16.39
CA ALA A 103 -11.07 -4.62 15.05
C ALA A 103 -9.57 -4.96 14.93
N LEU A 104 -8.69 -4.15 15.54
CA LEU A 104 -7.26 -4.39 15.54
C LEU A 104 -6.86 -5.67 16.27
N GLN A 105 -7.53 -6.01 17.36
CA GLN A 105 -7.26 -7.24 18.11
C GLN A 105 -7.73 -8.51 17.40
N ALA A 106 -8.59 -8.36 16.39
CA ALA A 106 -9.20 -9.45 15.65
C ALA A 106 -8.53 -9.70 14.28
N SER A 107 -7.67 -8.76 13.84
CA SER A 107 -7.01 -8.81 12.52
C SER A 107 -5.67 -9.56 12.45
#